data_18a33ac2562191c9c8c4f501f77f5769
#
_entry.id   18a33ac2562191c9c8c4f501f77f5769
#
_cell.length_a   1.000
_cell.length_b   1.000
_cell.length_c   1.000
_cell.angle_alpha   90.00
_cell.angle_beta   90.00
_cell.angle_gamma   90.00
#
_symmetry.space_group_name_H-M   'P 1'
#
loop_
_entity.id
_entity.type
_entity.pdbx_description
1 polymer ?
#
loop_
_entity_poly.entity_id
_entity_poly.type
_entity_poly.pdbx_seq_one_letter_code
_entity_poly.pdbx_strand_id
1 'polypeptide(L)'
;MSIKFGIMQGRLTKTNSNVLQKFPTDWSKEFDFIKKTSLDYIEFFTEKNFNKKNPLWSNNGIKKIKKKISKVNHKEIIVCDNYVISHSLDKISTEKYLKLLIDQLKNF
;
A
#
# COMPACT_ATOMS: atom_id res chain seq x y z
N MET A 1 -16.75 18.14 10.38
CA MET A 1 -15.65 17.19 10.09
C MET A 1 -16.26 15.82 9.92
N SER A 2 -16.13 15.20 8.74
CA SER A 2 -16.58 13.84 8.50
C SER A 2 -15.47 12.85 8.84
N ILE A 3 -15.83 11.75 9.50
CA ILE A 3 -14.90 10.65 9.77
C ILE A 3 -14.80 9.81 8.50
N LYS A 4 -13.58 9.47 8.10
CA LYS A 4 -13.32 8.57 6.98
C LYS A 4 -12.94 7.19 7.52
N PHE A 5 -13.48 6.15 6.91
CA PHE A 5 -13.19 4.77 7.25
C PHE A 5 -12.42 4.10 6.12
N GLY A 6 -11.33 3.48 6.46
CA GLY A 6 -10.51 2.73 5.50
C GLY A 6 -10.26 1.31 5.94
N ILE A 7 -9.66 0.55 5.04
CA ILE A 7 -9.25 -0.83 5.30
C ILE A 7 -7.82 -1.04 4.81
N MET A 8 -7.05 -1.77 5.60
CA MET A 8 -5.70 -2.17 5.19
C MET A 8 -5.78 -3.16 4.02
N GLN A 9 -4.90 -2.99 3.07
CA GLN A 9 -4.73 -3.90 1.94
C GLN A 9 -4.52 -5.34 2.39
N GLY A 10 -5.03 -6.30 1.64
CA GLY A 10 -4.99 -7.72 1.98
C GLY A 10 -6.14 -8.19 2.89
N ARG A 11 -7.11 -7.33 3.19
CA ARG A 11 -8.30 -7.69 3.99
C ARG A 11 -9.55 -7.94 3.15
N LEU A 12 -9.56 -7.48 1.90
CA LEU A 12 -10.68 -7.64 0.97
C LEU A 12 -10.49 -8.83 0.02
N THR A 13 -9.29 -9.38 -0.07
CA THR A 13 -8.99 -10.57 -0.89
C THR A 13 -8.43 -11.68 -0.02
N LYS A 14 -8.74 -12.94 -0.38
CA LYS A 14 -8.13 -14.10 0.28
C LYS A 14 -6.62 -14.08 0.08
N THR A 15 -5.89 -14.20 1.17
CA THR A 15 -4.45 -14.47 1.13
C THR A 15 -4.21 -15.94 1.44
N ASN A 16 -3.36 -16.60 0.67
CA ASN A 16 -2.91 -17.97 0.94
C ASN A 16 -1.74 -18.01 1.94
N SER A 17 -1.60 -16.96 2.72
CA SER A 17 -0.48 -16.79 3.64
C SER A 17 -0.96 -16.68 5.07
N ASN A 18 -0.28 -17.37 5.98
CA ASN A 18 -0.46 -17.21 7.42
C ASN A 18 0.20 -15.91 7.94
N VAL A 19 0.90 -15.19 7.09
CA VAL A 19 1.52 -13.90 7.43
C VAL A 19 0.51 -12.78 7.24
N LEU A 20 0.17 -12.12 8.32
CA LEU A 20 -0.89 -11.12 8.38
C LEU A 20 -0.66 -9.92 7.42
N GLN A 21 0.59 -9.55 7.21
CA GLN A 21 1.00 -8.37 6.42
C GLN A 21 1.85 -8.77 5.21
N LYS A 22 1.38 -9.73 4.44
CA LYS A 22 1.92 -10.05 3.14
C LYS A 22 1.15 -9.30 2.06
N PHE A 23 1.86 -8.60 1.19
CA PHE A 23 1.24 -7.87 0.08
C PHE A 23 0.47 -8.84 -0.82
N PRO A 24 -0.84 -8.62 -1.05
CA PRO A 24 -1.66 -9.56 -1.81
C PRO A 24 -1.28 -9.54 -3.29
N THR A 25 -1.15 -10.71 -3.90
CA THR A 25 -0.90 -10.85 -5.34
C THR A 25 -2.01 -10.21 -6.17
N ASP A 26 -3.24 -10.36 -5.71
CA ASP A 26 -4.46 -9.85 -6.37
C ASP A 26 -4.88 -8.47 -5.86
N TRP A 27 -3.93 -7.66 -5.42
CA TRP A 27 -4.18 -6.35 -4.82
C TRP A 27 -5.13 -5.46 -5.64
N SER A 28 -5.11 -5.58 -6.96
CA SER A 28 -5.94 -4.77 -7.82
C SER A 28 -7.43 -5.10 -7.73
N LYS A 29 -7.77 -6.32 -7.33
CA LYS A 29 -9.16 -6.76 -7.13
C LYS A 29 -9.79 -6.12 -5.89
N GLU A 30 -8.99 -5.70 -4.92
CA GLU A 30 -9.49 -5.04 -3.71
C GLU A 30 -10.21 -3.73 -4.04
N PHE A 31 -9.80 -3.04 -5.11
CA PHE A 31 -10.50 -1.84 -5.59
C PHE A 31 -11.89 -2.15 -6.16
N ASP A 32 -12.10 -3.34 -6.69
CA ASP A 32 -13.41 -3.76 -7.18
C ASP A 32 -14.34 -4.13 -6.00
N PHE A 33 -13.77 -4.65 -4.92
CA PHE A 33 -14.53 -4.94 -3.69
C PHE A 33 -14.85 -3.67 -2.90
N ILE A 34 -13.93 -2.72 -2.77
CA ILE A 34 -14.18 -1.50 -1.99
C ILE A 34 -15.34 -0.68 -2.58
N LYS A 35 -15.56 -0.71 -3.89
CA LYS A 35 -16.71 -0.08 -4.53
C LYS A 35 -18.07 -0.57 -4.02
N LYS A 36 -18.10 -1.79 -3.48
CA LYS A 36 -19.31 -2.42 -2.94
C LYS A 36 -19.49 -2.18 -1.45
N THR A 37 -18.59 -1.40 -0.86
CA THR A 37 -18.58 -1.07 0.56
C THR A 37 -18.78 0.43 0.75
N SER A 38 -19.01 0.85 1.99
CA SER A 38 -19.03 2.26 2.38
C SER A 38 -17.65 2.76 2.85
N LEU A 39 -16.58 2.04 2.56
CA LEU A 39 -15.22 2.43 2.93
C LEU A 39 -14.69 3.55 2.02
N ASP A 40 -13.97 4.48 2.62
CA ASP A 40 -13.47 5.68 1.95
C ASP A 40 -12.10 5.47 1.29
N TYR A 41 -11.27 4.54 1.81
CA TYR A 41 -9.92 4.33 1.27
C TYR A 41 -9.36 2.94 1.58
N ILE A 42 -8.33 2.57 0.84
CA ILE A 42 -7.46 1.42 1.12
C ILE A 42 -6.12 1.95 1.61
N GLU A 43 -5.68 1.47 2.76
CA GLU A 43 -4.33 1.70 3.26
C GLU A 43 -3.39 0.68 2.65
N PHE A 44 -2.46 1.15 1.83
CA PHE A 44 -1.37 0.34 1.30
C PHE A 44 -0.33 0.07 2.38
N PHE A 45 0.45 -0.97 2.21
CA PHE A 45 1.57 -1.22 3.10
C PHE A 45 2.82 -1.69 2.35
N THR A 46 3.98 -1.43 2.95
CA THR A 46 5.21 -2.10 2.61
C THR A 46 5.42 -3.27 3.57
N GLU A 47 6.09 -4.31 3.10
CA GLU A 47 6.35 -5.47 3.94
C GLU A 47 7.56 -5.24 4.86
N LYS A 48 7.65 -6.07 5.89
CA LYS A 48 8.78 -6.11 6.83
C LYS A 48 10.13 -6.29 6.12
N ASN A 49 10.16 -7.08 5.04
CA ASN A 49 11.31 -7.23 4.16
C ASN A 49 11.02 -6.60 2.81
N PHE A 50 12.03 -6.01 2.18
CA PHE A 50 11.86 -5.38 0.88
C PHE A 50 11.34 -6.38 -0.17
N ASN A 51 10.21 -6.06 -0.77
CA ASN A 51 9.57 -6.86 -1.81
C ASN A 51 9.40 -6.03 -3.09
N LYS A 52 10.30 -6.20 -4.05
CA LYS A 52 10.25 -5.49 -5.33
C LYS A 52 9.02 -5.80 -6.18
N LYS A 53 8.25 -6.86 -5.86
CA LYS A 53 6.98 -7.17 -6.52
C LYS A 53 5.82 -6.29 -6.03
N ASN A 54 6.00 -5.64 -4.88
CA ASN A 54 5.03 -4.66 -4.41
C ASN A 54 4.97 -3.49 -5.42
N PRO A 55 3.80 -3.15 -5.95
CA PRO A 55 3.67 -2.14 -7.00
C PRO A 55 4.10 -0.74 -6.58
N LEU A 56 4.22 -0.46 -5.29
CA LEU A 56 4.75 0.81 -4.78
C LEU A 56 6.19 1.08 -5.23
N TRP A 57 6.97 0.04 -5.59
CA TRP A 57 8.38 0.15 -5.93
C TRP A 57 8.67 0.34 -7.43
N SER A 58 7.65 0.53 -8.25
CA SER A 58 7.86 0.74 -9.68
C SER A 58 6.92 1.80 -10.26
N ASN A 59 7.43 2.57 -11.22
CA ASN A 59 6.62 3.58 -11.91
C ASN A 59 5.40 2.97 -12.59
N ASN A 60 5.53 1.77 -13.15
CA ASN A 60 4.40 1.06 -13.75
C ASN A 60 3.38 0.61 -12.70
N GLY A 61 3.84 0.14 -11.55
CA GLY A 61 2.98 -0.20 -10.42
C GLY A 61 2.19 1.01 -9.92
N ILE A 62 2.87 2.15 -9.74
CA ILE A 62 2.25 3.40 -9.32
C ILE A 62 1.19 3.87 -10.32
N LYS A 63 1.48 3.80 -11.63
CA LYS A 63 0.50 4.12 -12.67
C LYS A 63 -0.75 3.23 -12.58
N LYS A 64 -0.56 1.94 -12.32
CA LYS A 64 -1.68 1.00 -12.14
C LYS A 64 -2.51 1.34 -10.90
N ILE A 65 -1.87 1.67 -9.79
CA ILE A 65 -2.55 2.09 -8.55
C ILE A 65 -3.37 3.36 -8.82
N LYS A 66 -2.77 4.39 -9.42
CA LYS A 66 -3.45 5.66 -9.77
C LYS A 66 -4.70 5.40 -10.63
N LYS A 67 -4.58 4.55 -11.64
CA LYS A 67 -5.71 4.16 -12.49
C LYS A 67 -6.84 3.47 -11.70
N LYS A 68 -6.50 2.66 -10.70
CA LYS A 68 -7.51 2.01 -9.84
C LYS A 68 -8.16 3.00 -8.88
N ILE A 69 -7.38 3.87 -8.26
CA ILE A 69 -7.87 4.91 -7.34
C ILE A 69 -8.86 5.84 -8.04
N SER A 70 -8.54 6.29 -9.27
CA SER A 70 -9.42 7.18 -10.03
C SER A 70 -10.81 6.58 -10.32
N LYS A 71 -10.91 5.26 -10.33
CA LYS A 71 -12.18 4.55 -10.56
C LYS A 71 -13.05 4.39 -9.31
N VAL A 72 -12.52 4.65 -8.13
CA VAL A 72 -13.20 4.44 -6.84
C VAL A 72 -13.45 5.74 -6.06
N ASN A 73 -13.26 6.89 -6.66
CA ASN A 73 -13.40 8.21 -6.02
C ASN A 73 -12.47 8.45 -4.82
N HIS A 74 -11.42 7.65 -4.68
CA HIS A 74 -10.40 7.90 -3.67
C HIS A 74 -9.37 8.91 -4.20
N LYS A 75 -9.14 9.95 -3.43
CA LYS A 75 -8.18 11.01 -3.79
C LYS A 75 -6.86 10.88 -3.03
N GLU A 76 -6.84 10.06 -1.99
CA GLU A 76 -5.71 9.96 -1.07
C GLU A 76 -5.15 8.54 -1.06
N ILE A 77 -3.84 8.45 -0.97
CA ILE A 77 -3.13 7.21 -0.66
C ILE A 77 -2.56 7.33 0.75
N ILE A 78 -2.85 6.32 1.55
CA ILE A 78 -2.22 6.13 2.85
C ILE A 78 -1.33 4.90 2.75
N VAL A 79 -0.11 5.01 3.21
CA VAL A 79 0.86 3.91 3.21
C VAL A 79 1.36 3.68 4.62
N CYS A 80 1.19 2.45 5.11
CA CYS A 80 1.78 1.98 6.35
C CYS A 80 3.11 1.30 6.04
N ASP A 81 4.18 1.80 6.61
CA ASP A 81 5.50 1.20 6.40
C ASP A 81 5.84 0.20 7.49
N ASN A 82 5.93 -1.08 7.13
CA ASN A 82 6.27 -2.16 8.05
C ASN A 82 7.77 -2.50 8.07
N TYR A 83 8.55 -1.96 7.15
CA TYR A 83 9.98 -2.20 7.10
C TYR A 83 10.69 -1.68 8.35
N VAL A 84 10.28 -0.52 8.85
CA VAL A 84 10.86 0.09 10.06
C VAL A 84 10.60 -0.68 11.34
N ILE A 85 9.65 -1.61 11.35
CA ILE A 85 9.40 -2.47 12.52
C ILE A 85 10.62 -3.32 12.88
N SER A 86 11.40 -3.73 11.87
CA SER A 86 12.58 -4.61 12.02
C SER A 86 13.88 -3.94 11.69
N HIS A 87 13.84 -2.69 11.25
CA HIS A 87 15.01 -1.94 10.79
C HIS A 87 15.05 -0.62 11.53
N SER A 88 16.04 -0.47 12.38
CA SER A 88 16.19 0.72 13.21
C SER A 88 16.37 1.99 12.36
N LEU A 89 15.73 3.08 12.77
CA LEU A 89 15.74 4.36 12.07
C LEU A 89 17.10 5.06 12.09
N ASP A 90 17.97 4.69 13.02
CA ASP A 90 19.34 5.23 13.13
C ASP A 90 20.32 4.61 12.14
N LYS A 91 19.92 3.55 11.43
CA LYS A 91 20.76 2.91 10.42
C LYS A 91 20.70 3.62 9.08
N ILE A 92 21.88 3.84 8.47
CA ILE A 92 21.99 4.46 7.13
C ILE A 92 21.20 3.69 6.07
N SER A 93 21.15 2.34 6.16
CA SER A 93 20.37 1.51 5.24
C SER A 93 18.87 1.77 5.34
N THR A 94 18.36 2.01 6.54
CA THR A 94 16.94 2.34 6.78
C THR A 94 16.62 3.75 6.26
N GLU A 95 17.51 4.70 6.47
CA GLU A 95 17.37 6.05 5.92
C GLU A 95 17.29 6.03 4.40
N LYS A 96 18.19 5.28 3.74
CA LYS A 96 18.17 5.12 2.28
C LYS A 96 16.88 4.48 1.78
N TYR A 97 16.38 3.48 2.48
CA TYR A 97 15.11 2.84 2.18
C TYR A 97 13.94 3.83 2.26
N LEU A 98 13.83 4.58 3.36
CA LEU A 98 12.75 5.57 3.55
C LEU A 98 12.80 6.67 2.49
N LYS A 99 14.00 7.14 2.15
CA LYS A 99 14.17 8.12 1.08
C LYS A 99 13.66 7.58 -0.27
N LEU A 100 13.99 6.33 -0.59
CA LEU A 100 13.50 5.68 -1.80
C LEU A 100 11.96 5.57 -1.80
N LEU A 101 11.36 5.18 -0.67
CA LEU A 101 9.91 5.10 -0.54
C LEU A 101 9.26 6.47 -0.74
N ILE A 102 9.78 7.51 -0.10
CA ILE A 102 9.26 8.88 -0.23
C ILE A 102 9.37 9.35 -1.68
N ASP A 103 10.49 9.10 -2.35
CA ASP A 103 10.68 9.49 -3.73
C ASP A 103 9.71 8.77 -4.67
N GLN A 104 9.41 7.51 -4.42
CA GLN A 104 8.37 6.78 -5.16
C GLN A 104 6.98 7.36 -4.92
N LEU A 105 6.65 7.70 -3.67
CA LEU A 105 5.33 8.25 -3.31
C LEU A 105 5.09 9.64 -3.91
N LYS A 106 6.14 10.41 -4.18
CA LYS A 106 6.02 11.71 -4.89
C LYS A 106 5.48 11.56 -6.32
N ASN A 107 5.53 10.36 -6.90
CA ASN A 107 4.97 10.09 -8.23
C ASN A 107 3.44 9.92 -8.23
N PHE A 108 2.83 9.93 -7.06
CA PHE A 108 1.38 10.02 -6.92
C PHE A 108 0.92 11.46 -6.99
#